data_f607be115bf1301850a92d2ff5440878
#
_entry.id   f607be115bf1301850a92d2ff5440878
#
_cell.length_a   1.000
_cell.length_b   1.000
_cell.length_c   1.000
_cell.angle_alpha   90.00
_cell.angle_beta   90.00
_cell.angle_gamma   90.00
#
_symmetry.space_group_name_H-M   'P 1'
#
loop_
_entity.id
_entity.type
_entity.pdbx_description
1 polymer ?
#
loop_
_entity_poly.entity_id
_entity_poly.type
_entity_poly.pdbx_seq_one_letter_code
_entity_poly.pdbx_strand_id
1 'polypeptide(L)'
;MTESPPRAWAEIDCSALHHNLQLARRHSGKAIMAVIKGGAYGHGLIEIAKELDKQNLPFLGVANTGEARSLFKEGIKTRPYILGATLQSEREEITACGWTPCLCSFEEIEHFNQLGKDSPIEAHLALDTGM
;
A
#
# COMPACT_ATOMS: atom_id res chain seq x y z
N MET A 1 5.68 -32.46 -20.63
CA MET A 1 5.84 -32.78 -19.17
C MET A 1 4.57 -32.31 -18.49
N THR A 2 3.74 -33.21 -17.99
CA THR A 2 2.55 -32.84 -17.23
C THR A 2 2.99 -32.41 -15.85
N GLU A 3 2.75 -31.13 -15.51
CA GLU A 3 2.98 -30.64 -14.16
C GLU A 3 2.13 -31.45 -13.18
N SER A 4 2.76 -31.95 -12.11
CA SER A 4 2.02 -32.61 -11.04
C SER A 4 1.12 -31.59 -10.35
N PRO A 5 -0.12 -31.93 -9.99
CA PRO A 5 -1.00 -31.01 -9.30
C PRO A 5 -0.38 -30.58 -7.96
N PRO A 6 -0.58 -29.32 -7.53
CA PRO A 6 -0.05 -28.84 -6.25
C PRO A 6 -0.62 -29.67 -5.10
N ARG A 7 0.21 -29.95 -4.08
CA ARG A 7 -0.21 -30.70 -2.89
C ARG A 7 -1.11 -29.89 -1.95
N ALA A 8 -1.00 -28.56 -2.01
CA ALA A 8 -1.82 -27.62 -1.25
C ALA A 8 -1.94 -26.32 -2.04
N TRP A 9 -3.05 -25.63 -1.88
CA TRP A 9 -3.28 -24.31 -2.46
C TRP A 9 -4.16 -23.48 -1.53
N ALA A 10 -4.15 -22.15 -1.74
CA ALA A 10 -5.07 -21.22 -1.10
C ALA A 10 -6.13 -20.79 -2.12
N GLU A 11 -7.39 -20.83 -1.74
CA GLU A 11 -8.50 -20.28 -2.52
C GLU A 11 -8.90 -18.93 -1.93
N ILE A 12 -8.89 -17.89 -2.78
CA ILE A 12 -9.23 -16.54 -2.37
C ILE A 12 -10.59 -16.17 -2.96
N ASP A 13 -11.57 -15.93 -2.09
CA ASP A 13 -12.89 -15.48 -2.48
C ASP A 13 -12.93 -13.96 -2.64
N CYS A 14 -12.78 -13.49 -3.88
CA CYS A 14 -12.83 -12.07 -4.21
C CYS A 14 -14.22 -11.45 -3.94
N SER A 15 -15.29 -12.24 -3.99
CA SER A 15 -16.64 -11.74 -3.67
C SER A 15 -16.77 -11.41 -2.17
N ALA A 16 -16.19 -12.25 -1.32
CA ALA A 16 -16.10 -12.00 0.12
C ALA A 16 -15.23 -10.77 0.42
N LEU A 17 -14.10 -10.58 -0.30
CA LEU A 17 -13.28 -9.38 -0.18
C LEU A 17 -14.08 -8.12 -0.50
N HIS A 18 -14.81 -8.11 -1.61
CA HIS A 18 -15.63 -6.97 -2.00
C HIS A 18 -16.78 -6.73 -1.01
N HIS A 19 -17.45 -7.77 -0.53
CA HIS A 19 -18.48 -7.66 0.49
C HIS A 19 -17.94 -7.01 1.77
N ASN A 20 -16.79 -7.48 2.26
CA ASN A 20 -16.16 -6.95 3.46
C ASN A 20 -15.74 -5.49 3.29
N LEU A 21 -15.22 -5.11 2.14
CA LEU A 21 -14.91 -3.71 1.84
C LEU A 21 -16.16 -2.82 1.87
N GLN A 22 -17.27 -3.26 1.28
CA GLN A 22 -18.53 -2.51 1.31
C GLN A 22 -19.10 -2.43 2.73
N LEU A 23 -18.94 -3.49 3.52
CA LEU A 23 -19.33 -3.49 4.92
C LEU A 23 -18.54 -2.45 5.72
N ALA A 24 -17.22 -2.41 5.55
CA ALA A 24 -16.35 -1.43 6.19
C ALA A 24 -16.72 0.01 5.81
N ARG A 25 -17.00 0.26 4.51
CA ARG A 25 -17.47 1.57 4.04
C ARG A 25 -18.77 2.00 4.70
N ARG A 26 -19.76 1.10 4.79
CA ARG A 26 -21.05 1.40 5.41
C ARG A 26 -20.92 1.69 6.90
N HIS A 27 -20.12 0.91 7.62
CA HIS A 27 -19.94 1.11 9.06
C HIS A 27 -19.13 2.34 9.42
N SER A 28 -18.07 2.63 8.66
CA SER A 28 -17.22 3.80 8.94
C SER A 28 -17.83 5.12 8.45
N GLY A 29 -18.60 5.09 7.37
CA GLY A 29 -19.03 6.28 6.64
C GLY A 29 -17.85 7.10 6.07
N LYS A 30 -16.65 6.49 5.94
CA LYS A 30 -15.41 7.14 5.52
C LYS A 30 -14.77 6.40 4.35
N ALA A 31 -13.78 7.05 3.73
CA ALA A 31 -12.90 6.40 2.78
C ALA A 31 -12.09 5.30 3.48
N ILE A 32 -11.83 4.21 2.78
CA ILE A 32 -11.09 3.06 3.30
C ILE A 32 -9.75 2.98 2.60
N MET A 33 -8.68 2.84 3.37
CA MET A 33 -7.39 2.37 2.89
C MET A 33 -7.30 0.87 3.17
N ALA A 34 -7.09 0.07 2.13
CA ALA A 34 -6.87 -1.36 2.31
C ALA A 34 -5.40 -1.63 2.57
N VAL A 35 -5.07 -2.27 3.69
CA VAL A 35 -3.71 -2.65 4.04
C VAL A 35 -3.41 -4.04 3.49
N ILE A 36 -2.47 -4.13 2.56
CA ILE A 36 -2.11 -5.35 1.82
C ILE A 36 -0.64 -5.74 1.98
N LYS A 37 0.03 -5.22 3.01
CA LYS A 37 1.42 -5.56 3.33
C LYS A 37 1.63 -7.06 3.57
N GLY A 38 2.88 -7.52 3.50
CA GLY A 38 3.20 -8.93 3.72
C GLY A 38 2.55 -9.85 2.70
N GLY A 39 2.55 -9.46 1.43
CA GLY A 39 1.90 -10.23 0.38
C GLY A 39 0.38 -10.30 0.54
N ALA A 40 -0.27 -9.23 0.97
CA ALA A 40 -1.66 -9.18 1.39
C ALA A 40 -1.94 -10.20 2.52
N TYR A 41 -1.06 -10.23 3.52
CA TYR A 41 -1.11 -11.19 4.63
C TYR A 41 -1.13 -12.66 4.15
N GLY A 42 -0.40 -12.95 3.07
CA GLY A 42 -0.31 -14.28 2.46
C GLY A 42 -1.40 -14.61 1.43
N HIS A 43 -2.32 -13.67 1.14
CA HIS A 43 -3.38 -13.88 0.15
C HIS A 43 -2.95 -13.60 -1.31
N GLY A 44 -1.71 -13.13 -1.53
CA GLY A 44 -1.21 -12.73 -2.83
C GLY A 44 -1.34 -11.23 -3.07
N LEU A 45 -0.19 -10.53 -3.05
CA LEU A 45 -0.15 -9.07 -3.14
C LEU A 45 -0.81 -8.55 -4.41
N ILE A 46 -0.43 -9.11 -5.53
CA ILE A 46 -0.84 -8.61 -6.86
C ILE A 46 -2.30 -8.95 -7.16
N GLU A 47 -2.73 -10.16 -6.84
CA GLU A 47 -4.09 -10.64 -7.05
C GLU A 47 -5.08 -9.78 -6.25
N ILE A 48 -4.80 -9.57 -4.97
CA ILE A 48 -5.61 -8.72 -4.10
C ILE A 48 -5.58 -7.25 -4.55
N ALA A 49 -4.41 -6.74 -4.92
CA ALA A 49 -4.28 -5.37 -5.39
C ALA A 49 -5.09 -5.13 -6.69
N LYS A 50 -5.06 -6.06 -7.65
CA LYS A 50 -5.85 -5.97 -8.89
C LYS A 50 -7.36 -5.91 -8.63
N GLU A 51 -7.84 -6.65 -7.63
CA GLU A 51 -9.26 -6.60 -7.25
C GLU A 51 -9.61 -5.29 -6.53
N LEU A 52 -8.74 -4.81 -5.64
CA LEU A 52 -8.95 -3.57 -4.89
C LEU A 52 -8.79 -2.32 -5.77
N ASP A 53 -7.93 -2.36 -6.78
CA ASP A 53 -7.72 -1.24 -7.73
C ASP A 53 -9.01 -0.83 -8.47
N LYS A 54 -9.90 -1.79 -8.68
CA LYS A 54 -11.23 -1.57 -9.28
C LYS A 54 -12.23 -0.89 -8.32
N GLN A 55 -11.88 -0.74 -7.04
CA GLN A 55 -12.80 -0.33 -5.98
C GLN A 55 -12.71 1.16 -5.61
N ASN A 56 -11.95 1.95 -6.36
CA ASN A 56 -11.77 3.39 -6.12
C ASN A 56 -11.38 3.70 -4.66
N LEU A 57 -10.31 3.07 -4.20
CA LEU A 57 -9.70 3.34 -2.90
C LEU A 57 -8.73 4.52 -3.02
N PRO A 58 -8.57 5.35 -1.98
CA PRO A 58 -7.57 6.43 -1.98
C PRO A 58 -6.15 5.88 -1.93
N PHE A 59 -5.94 4.77 -1.20
CA PHE A 59 -4.63 4.18 -0.98
C PHE A 59 -4.69 2.66 -0.84
N LEU A 60 -3.58 2.00 -1.19
CA LEU A 60 -3.24 0.65 -0.77
C LEU A 60 -2.06 0.72 0.20
N GLY A 61 -2.26 0.31 1.45
CA GLY A 61 -1.22 0.32 2.48
C GLY A 61 -0.25 -0.86 2.29
N VAL A 62 1.02 -0.55 2.09
CA VAL A 62 2.11 -1.52 1.91
C VAL A 62 3.19 -1.34 2.97
N ALA A 63 4.01 -2.35 3.22
CA ALA A 63 5.04 -2.28 4.25
C ALA A 63 6.22 -1.39 3.85
N ASN A 64 6.64 -1.44 2.58
CA ASN A 64 7.88 -0.84 2.09
C ASN A 64 7.82 -0.54 0.59
N THR A 65 8.88 0.08 0.08
CA THR A 65 9.03 0.42 -1.34
C THR A 65 9.11 -0.79 -2.25
N GLY A 66 9.58 -1.93 -1.78
CA GLY A 66 9.61 -3.17 -2.56
C GLY A 66 8.22 -3.64 -2.98
N GLU A 67 7.26 -3.63 -2.05
CA GLU A 67 5.86 -3.93 -2.35
C GLU A 67 5.25 -2.86 -3.25
N ALA A 68 5.46 -1.57 -2.96
CA ALA A 68 4.98 -0.47 -3.80
C ALA A 68 5.48 -0.58 -5.26
N ARG A 69 6.76 -0.91 -5.44
CA ARG A 69 7.38 -1.15 -6.75
C ARG A 69 6.75 -2.33 -7.48
N SER A 70 6.38 -3.39 -6.75
CA SER A 70 5.68 -4.54 -7.33
C SER A 70 4.30 -4.15 -7.86
N LEU A 71 3.54 -3.36 -7.10
CA LEU A 71 2.25 -2.81 -7.54
C LEU A 71 2.41 -1.93 -8.79
N PHE A 72 3.40 -1.04 -8.78
CA PHE A 72 3.66 -0.14 -9.91
C PHE A 72 4.00 -0.91 -11.21
N LYS A 73 4.85 -1.95 -11.12
CA LYS A 73 5.20 -2.81 -12.26
C LYS A 73 4.00 -3.54 -12.87
N GLU A 74 3.04 -3.90 -12.05
CA GLU A 74 1.80 -4.57 -12.46
C GLU A 74 0.69 -3.61 -12.93
N GLY A 75 0.99 -2.31 -12.98
CA GLY A 75 0.09 -1.29 -13.48
C GLY A 75 -1.08 -0.95 -12.54
N ILE A 76 -0.94 -1.25 -11.25
CA ILE A 76 -1.90 -0.85 -10.23
C ILE A 76 -1.91 0.68 -10.13
N LYS A 77 -3.08 1.29 -10.23
CA LYS A 77 -3.26 2.76 -10.27
C LYS A 77 -3.53 3.35 -8.90
N THR A 78 -4.13 2.57 -8.00
CA THR A 78 -4.36 3.02 -6.62
C THR A 78 -3.02 3.32 -5.95
N ARG A 79 -2.90 4.52 -5.39
CA ARG A 79 -1.66 5.04 -4.83
C ARG A 79 -1.17 4.18 -3.67
N PRO A 80 0.09 3.71 -3.68
CA PRO A 80 0.70 3.09 -2.52
C PRO A 80 0.88 4.07 -1.36
N TYR A 81 0.55 3.61 -0.16
CA TYR A 81 0.84 4.26 1.10
C TYR A 81 1.88 3.42 1.85
N ILE A 82 3.06 3.99 2.09
CA ILE A 82 4.17 3.30 2.76
C ILE A 82 3.97 3.40 4.27
N LEU A 83 3.64 2.26 4.91
CA LEU A 83 3.34 2.21 6.34
C LEU A 83 4.59 2.20 7.23
N GLY A 84 5.70 1.67 6.73
CA GLY A 84 6.96 1.60 7.46
C GLY A 84 7.79 2.88 7.34
N ALA A 85 8.76 3.06 8.25
CA ALA A 85 9.78 4.07 8.12
C ALA A 85 10.59 3.86 6.82
N THR A 86 10.98 4.97 6.20
CA THR A 86 11.65 4.94 4.90
C THR A 86 13.16 5.05 5.05
N LEU A 87 13.91 4.22 4.34
CA LEU A 87 15.36 4.40 4.23
C LEU A 87 15.67 5.64 3.41
N GLN A 88 16.76 6.32 3.74
CA GLN A 88 17.18 7.53 3.03
C GLN A 88 17.31 7.29 1.51
N SER A 89 17.82 6.12 1.12
CA SER A 89 17.98 5.71 -0.28
C SER A 89 16.66 5.46 -1.04
N GLU A 90 15.54 5.36 -0.35
CA GLU A 90 14.23 5.10 -0.94
C GLU A 90 13.42 6.38 -1.21
N ARG A 91 13.76 7.48 -0.53
CA ARG A 91 12.92 8.70 -0.49
C ARG A 91 12.81 9.42 -1.82
N GLU A 92 13.88 9.39 -2.62
CA GLU A 92 13.85 9.96 -3.98
C GLU A 92 12.87 9.16 -4.88
N GLU A 93 12.89 7.84 -4.81
CA GLU A 93 11.96 6.99 -5.56
C GLU A 93 10.51 7.22 -5.12
N ILE A 94 10.26 7.27 -3.81
CA ILE A 94 8.93 7.56 -3.25
C ILE A 94 8.38 8.87 -3.82
N THR A 95 9.22 9.90 -3.81
CA THR A 95 8.87 11.23 -4.33
C THR A 95 8.62 11.19 -5.83
N ALA A 96 9.53 10.59 -6.61
CA ALA A 96 9.43 10.52 -8.06
C ALA A 96 8.22 9.71 -8.55
N CYS A 97 7.85 8.66 -7.81
CA CYS A 97 6.68 7.82 -8.13
C CYS A 97 5.37 8.37 -7.56
N GLY A 98 5.40 9.42 -6.75
CA GLY A 98 4.22 10.01 -6.13
C GLY A 98 3.54 9.11 -5.10
N TRP A 99 4.31 8.21 -4.46
CA TRP A 99 3.81 7.38 -3.36
C TRP A 99 3.68 8.22 -2.09
N THR A 100 2.82 7.81 -1.18
CA THR A 100 2.58 8.56 0.07
C THR A 100 3.36 7.91 1.21
N PRO A 101 4.38 8.60 1.79
CA PRO A 101 5.11 8.10 2.94
C PRO A 101 4.37 8.38 4.25
N CYS A 102 4.62 7.53 5.25
CA CYS A 102 4.31 7.79 6.66
C CYS A 102 5.59 8.27 7.35
N LEU A 103 5.61 9.51 7.80
CA LEU A 103 6.80 10.14 8.39
C LEU A 103 6.83 9.90 9.89
N CYS A 104 7.92 9.30 10.38
CA CYS A 104 8.07 8.86 11.76
C CYS A 104 9.12 9.68 12.54
N SER A 105 9.90 10.54 11.87
CA SER A 105 10.99 11.30 12.49
C SER A 105 11.15 12.70 11.87
N PHE A 106 11.75 13.61 12.63
CA PHE A 106 12.09 14.94 12.11
C PHE A 106 13.06 14.87 10.93
N GLU A 107 14.00 13.93 10.95
CA GLU A 107 14.96 13.73 9.86
C GLU A 107 14.25 13.33 8.55
N GLU A 108 13.24 12.45 8.61
CA GLU A 108 12.42 12.14 7.45
C GLU A 108 11.66 13.37 6.95
N ILE A 109 11.05 14.13 7.86
CA ILE A 109 10.30 15.36 7.52
C ILE A 109 11.20 16.35 6.80
N GLU A 110 12.40 16.62 7.34
CA GLU A 110 13.37 17.54 6.74
C GLU A 110 13.79 17.07 5.35
N HIS A 111 14.11 15.79 5.19
CA HIS A 111 14.54 15.25 3.91
C HIS A 111 13.41 15.30 2.86
N PHE A 112 12.21 14.85 3.18
CA PHE A 112 11.07 14.96 2.26
C PHE A 112 10.70 16.41 1.96
N ASN A 113 10.87 17.34 2.91
CA ASN A 113 10.66 18.75 2.68
C ASN A 113 11.67 19.33 1.67
N GLN A 114 12.92 18.86 1.71
CA GLN A 114 13.93 19.22 0.71
C GLN A 114 13.59 18.66 -0.68
N LEU A 115 13.17 17.39 -0.75
CA LEU A 115 12.77 16.75 -2.01
C LEU A 115 11.49 17.39 -2.60
N GLY A 116 10.58 17.83 -1.76
CA GLY A 116 9.32 18.47 -2.14
C GLY A 116 9.40 19.98 -2.39
N LYS A 117 10.60 20.57 -2.44
CA LYS A 117 10.79 22.02 -2.52
C LYS A 117 10.11 22.66 -3.74
N ASP A 118 10.17 22.00 -4.89
CA ASP A 118 9.60 22.46 -6.16
C ASP A 118 8.20 21.87 -6.43
N SER A 119 7.85 20.78 -5.77
CA SER A 119 6.56 20.10 -5.88
C SER A 119 6.17 19.49 -4.54
N PRO A 120 5.13 19.99 -3.86
CA PRO A 120 4.72 19.50 -2.55
C PRO A 120 4.43 17.99 -2.56
N ILE A 121 4.88 17.30 -1.52
CA ILE A 121 4.68 15.86 -1.31
C ILE A 121 3.57 15.68 -0.29
N GLU A 122 2.56 14.87 -0.63
CA GLU A 122 1.55 14.44 0.33
C GLU A 122 2.13 13.34 1.23
N ALA A 123 2.09 13.55 2.53
CA ALA A 123 2.59 12.62 3.53
C ALA A 123 1.67 12.55 4.75
N HIS A 124 1.76 11.48 5.50
CA HIS A 124 1.11 11.38 6.81
C HIS A 124 2.16 11.39 7.93
N LEU A 125 1.81 11.94 9.08
CA LEU A 125 2.64 11.90 10.28
C LEU A 125 2.22 10.72 11.15
N ALA A 126 3.20 9.90 11.54
CA ALA A 126 2.99 8.87 12.55
C ALA A 126 3.19 9.49 13.94
N LEU A 127 2.16 9.40 14.77
CA LEU A 127 2.22 9.79 16.17
C LEU A 127 2.07 8.54 17.03
N ASP A 128 3.14 8.16 17.71
CA ASP A 128 3.08 7.08 18.69
C ASP A 128 2.50 7.63 20.00
N THR A 129 1.29 7.20 20.33
CA THR A 129 0.59 7.57 21.54
C THR A 129 0.52 6.44 22.55
N GLY A 130 1.35 5.42 22.41
CA GLY A 130 1.50 4.34 23.40
C GLY A 130 1.10 2.95 22.91
N MET A 131 1.18 2.69 21.61
CA MET A 131 1.01 1.34 21.09
C MET A 131 2.24 0.47 21.32
#